data_40d9e7d22cc4681daaddbb73e0d3bdef
#
_entry.id   40d9e7d22cc4681daaddbb73e0d3bdef
#
_cell.length_a   1.000
_cell.length_b   1.000
_cell.length_c   1.000
_cell.angle_alpha   90.00
_cell.angle_beta   90.00
_cell.angle_gamma   90.00
#
_symmetry.space_group_name_H-M   'P 1'
#
loop_
_entity.id
_entity.type
_entity.pdbx_description
1 polymer ?
#
loop_
_entity_poly.entity_id
_entity_poly.type
_entity_poly.pdbx_seq_one_letter_code
_entity_poly.pdbx_strand_id
1 'polypeptide(L)'
;DTLLLEIGAMIDDINKLIKANNDVVAAKKSSKEKCKTEIMQHLAFLLADEVTSYKDEVARLKTEIDDVTEHGKKLKKEIGELTTQISELNKHNANTEAAIDSINKILRDSGFQGFSIRAKDGVENVYEIVRENGTVAENLSEGERNFIAFLYFYHRVRGSMNSEELKEKIVVIDDPVSSMDSTALFIVSAIVREMINVCRNNTEYLNPQVPGDYIKQLFILTHNVYFHREVT
;
A
#
# COMPACT_ATOMS: atom_id res chain seq x y z
N ASP A 1 74.35 81.35 21.23
CA ASP A 1 74.35 79.88 21.16
C ASP A 1 73.04 79.21 21.81
N THR A 2 72.43 79.83 22.78
CA THR A 2 71.24 79.29 23.46
C THR A 2 70.02 79.25 22.56
N LEU A 3 69.86 80.29 21.71
CA LEU A 3 68.73 80.35 20.77
C LEU A 3 68.73 79.26 19.71
N LEU A 4 69.95 78.90 19.23
CA LEU A 4 70.14 77.81 18.27
C LEU A 4 69.89 76.41 18.87
N LEU A 5 70.15 76.21 20.14
CA LEU A 5 69.78 75.00 20.90
C LEU A 5 68.32 74.87 21.11
N GLU A 6 67.61 75.96 21.41
CA GLU A 6 66.15 76.02 21.57
C GLU A 6 65.43 75.73 20.24
N ILE A 7 65.90 76.33 19.14
CA ILE A 7 65.40 76.05 17.80
C ILE A 7 65.63 74.56 17.42
N GLY A 8 66.84 74.05 17.72
CA GLY A 8 67.12 72.59 17.49
C GLY A 8 66.19 71.69 18.26
N ALA A 9 65.92 71.96 19.53
CA ALA A 9 64.97 71.17 20.34
C ALA A 9 63.53 71.25 19.81
N MET A 10 63.06 72.41 19.36
CA MET A 10 61.75 72.57 18.71
C MET A 10 61.66 71.79 17.41
N ILE A 11 62.72 71.82 16.60
CA ILE A 11 62.73 71.01 15.35
C ILE A 11 62.69 69.50 15.67
N ASP A 12 63.39 69.02 16.66
CA ASP A 12 63.35 67.64 17.11
C ASP A 12 62.00 67.24 17.61
N ASP A 13 61.31 68.09 18.36
CA ASP A 13 59.98 67.78 18.82
C ASP A 13 58.94 67.74 17.68
N ILE A 14 59.06 68.72 16.73
CA ILE A 14 58.23 68.66 15.50
C ILE A 14 58.50 67.37 14.71
N ASN A 15 59.74 66.97 14.52
CA ASN A 15 60.06 65.72 13.85
C ASN A 15 59.54 64.51 14.57
N LYS A 16 59.58 64.47 15.89
CA LYS A 16 58.94 63.39 16.67
C LYS A 16 57.43 63.31 16.43
N LEU A 17 56.73 64.45 16.43
CA LEU A 17 55.31 64.51 16.15
C LEU A 17 54.98 64.07 14.71
N ILE A 18 55.77 64.52 13.73
CA ILE A 18 55.62 64.11 12.33
C ILE A 18 55.81 62.57 12.20
N LYS A 19 56.87 62.05 12.83
CA LYS A 19 57.12 60.61 12.81
C LYS A 19 55.99 59.83 13.47
N ALA A 20 55.51 60.23 14.64
CA ALA A 20 54.41 59.58 15.32
C ALA A 20 53.14 59.58 14.46
N ASN A 21 52.81 60.69 13.79
CA ASN A 21 51.66 60.79 12.89
C ASN A 21 51.83 59.87 11.66
N ASN A 22 53.02 59.85 11.06
CA ASN A 22 53.33 58.96 9.92
C ASN A 22 53.21 57.47 10.32
N ASP A 23 53.66 57.10 11.49
CA ASP A 23 53.53 55.74 12.04
C ASP A 23 52.08 55.37 12.21
N VAL A 24 51.22 56.27 12.73
CA VAL A 24 49.78 56.06 12.84
C VAL A 24 49.13 55.88 11.46
N VAL A 25 49.50 56.72 10.47
CA VAL A 25 48.98 56.61 9.10
C VAL A 25 49.42 55.28 8.43
N ALA A 26 50.68 54.91 8.61
CA ALA A 26 51.21 53.64 8.09
C ALA A 26 50.48 52.43 8.74
N ALA A 27 50.21 52.48 10.04
CA ALA A 27 49.51 51.41 10.76
C ALA A 27 47.99 51.39 10.53
N LYS A 28 47.43 52.44 9.91
CA LYS A 28 45.96 52.58 9.74
C LYS A 28 45.30 51.36 9.09
N LYS A 29 45.89 50.80 8.01
CA LYS A 29 45.36 49.64 7.30
C LYS A 29 45.40 48.38 8.18
N SER A 30 46.50 48.16 8.86
CA SER A 30 46.68 47.02 9.78
C SER A 30 45.74 47.11 10.98
N SER A 31 45.63 48.29 11.58
CA SER A 31 44.70 48.54 12.73
C SER A 31 43.22 48.33 12.32
N LYS A 32 42.87 48.76 11.11
CA LYS A 32 41.52 48.51 10.55
C LYS A 32 41.21 47.03 10.39
N GLU A 33 42.13 46.27 9.84
CA GLU A 33 41.95 44.82 9.67
C GLU A 33 41.92 44.10 11.03
N LYS A 34 42.75 44.54 11.99
CA LYS A 34 42.72 44.00 13.36
C LYS A 34 41.36 44.25 14.04
N CYS A 35 40.90 45.49 13.98
CA CYS A 35 39.60 45.88 14.53
C CYS A 35 38.46 45.08 13.89
N LYS A 36 38.48 44.90 12.56
CA LYS A 36 37.50 44.07 11.86
C LYS A 36 37.51 42.61 12.36
N THR A 37 38.69 42.02 12.54
CA THR A 37 38.85 40.66 13.06
C THR A 37 38.28 40.52 14.47
N GLU A 38 38.61 41.51 15.35
CA GLU A 38 38.09 41.55 16.74
C GLU A 38 36.57 41.65 16.76
N ILE A 39 35.96 42.51 15.93
CA ILE A 39 34.52 42.59 15.77
C ILE A 39 33.92 41.28 15.31
N MET A 40 34.50 40.63 14.31
CA MET A 40 34.01 39.35 13.82
C MET A 40 34.10 38.23 14.87
N GLN A 41 35.19 38.21 15.65
CA GLN A 41 35.36 37.29 16.77
C GLN A 41 34.31 37.52 17.86
N HIS A 42 34.05 38.78 18.19
CA HIS A 42 33.02 39.13 19.17
C HIS A 42 31.62 38.72 18.71
N LEU A 43 31.28 38.99 17.44
CA LEU A 43 30.01 38.51 16.84
C LEU A 43 29.90 37.01 16.86
N ALA A 44 30.97 36.29 16.51
CA ALA A 44 31.02 34.84 16.57
C ALA A 44 30.83 34.30 17.99
N PHE A 45 31.38 34.98 18.98
CA PHE A 45 31.19 34.65 20.39
C PHE A 45 29.72 34.88 20.85
N LEU A 46 29.12 36.00 20.46
CA LEU A 46 27.72 36.30 20.79
C LEU A 46 26.71 35.31 20.17
N LEU A 47 27.03 34.78 19.00
CA LEU A 47 26.18 33.82 18.26
C LEU A 47 26.57 32.36 18.49
N ALA A 48 27.56 32.07 19.33
CA ALA A 48 28.10 30.73 19.49
C ALA A 48 27.05 29.72 19.94
N ASP A 49 26.19 30.09 20.88
CA ASP A 49 25.14 29.20 21.42
C ASP A 49 24.07 28.91 20.37
N GLU A 50 23.64 29.94 19.62
CA GLU A 50 22.65 29.77 18.55
C GLU A 50 23.19 28.92 17.40
N VAL A 51 24.44 29.12 16.99
CA VAL A 51 25.09 28.34 15.97
C VAL A 51 25.26 26.89 16.41
N THR A 52 25.59 26.66 17.67
CA THR A 52 25.72 25.32 18.23
C THR A 52 24.35 24.62 18.26
N SER A 53 23.35 25.27 18.81
CA SER A 53 21.97 24.77 18.85
C SER A 53 21.43 24.44 17.44
N TYR A 54 21.68 25.31 16.47
CA TYR A 54 21.33 25.05 15.07
C TYR A 54 22.02 23.81 14.50
N LYS A 55 23.33 23.67 14.75
CA LYS A 55 24.09 22.50 14.29
C LYS A 55 23.59 21.20 14.91
N ASP A 56 23.27 21.22 16.20
CA ASP A 56 22.75 20.05 16.92
C ASP A 56 21.37 19.65 16.40
N GLU A 57 20.50 20.65 16.15
CA GLU A 57 19.18 20.41 15.58
C GLU A 57 19.26 19.85 14.15
N VAL A 58 20.14 20.39 13.31
CA VAL A 58 20.38 19.85 11.95
C VAL A 58 20.92 18.42 12.01
N ALA A 59 21.82 18.12 12.93
CA ALA A 59 22.34 16.77 13.09
C ALA A 59 21.25 15.79 13.53
N ARG A 60 20.41 16.20 14.48
CA ARG A 60 19.26 15.42 14.96
C ARG A 60 18.27 15.12 13.82
N LEU A 61 17.83 16.16 13.11
CA LEU A 61 16.90 16.02 12.00
C LEU A 61 17.45 15.14 10.87
N LYS A 62 18.75 15.24 10.61
CA LYS A 62 19.38 14.40 9.61
C LYS A 62 19.35 12.93 10.00
N THR A 63 19.62 12.61 11.26
CA THR A 63 19.51 11.24 11.77
C THR A 63 18.07 10.70 11.66
N GLU A 64 17.07 11.52 12.03
CA GLU A 64 15.65 11.15 11.91
C GLU A 64 15.26 10.89 10.45
N ILE A 65 15.73 11.71 9.51
CA ILE A 65 15.49 11.50 8.07
C ILE A 65 16.14 10.20 7.57
N ASP A 66 17.36 9.91 8.00
CA ASP A 66 18.07 8.70 7.62
C ASP A 66 17.34 7.45 8.17
N ASP A 67 16.87 7.50 9.42
CA ASP A 67 16.10 6.42 10.05
C ASP A 67 14.77 6.16 9.33
N VAL A 68 14.01 7.23 9.04
CA VAL A 68 12.73 7.11 8.29
C VAL A 68 12.96 6.58 6.89
N THR A 69 14.04 7.02 6.23
CA THR A 69 14.40 6.55 4.89
C THR A 69 14.75 5.06 4.89
N GLU A 70 15.52 4.61 5.86
CA GLU A 70 15.90 3.20 5.99
C GLU A 70 14.68 2.32 6.33
N HIS A 71 13.82 2.80 7.23
CA HIS A 71 12.57 2.10 7.53
C HIS A 71 11.65 2.01 6.30
N GLY A 72 11.55 3.07 5.52
CA GLY A 72 10.81 3.09 4.25
C GLY A 72 11.36 2.08 3.24
N LYS A 73 12.68 1.92 3.13
CA LYS A 73 13.31 0.90 2.27
C LYS A 73 12.96 -0.53 2.74
N LYS A 74 12.99 -0.80 4.04
CA LYS A 74 12.62 -2.11 4.60
C LYS A 74 11.17 -2.47 4.30
N LEU A 75 10.25 -1.55 4.56
CA LEU A 75 8.83 -1.75 4.26
C LEU A 75 8.59 -1.99 2.77
N LYS A 76 9.25 -1.25 1.90
CA LYS A 76 9.14 -1.45 0.45
C LYS A 76 9.63 -2.83 0.00
N LYS A 77 10.68 -3.36 0.64
CA LYS A 77 11.19 -4.71 0.39
C LYS A 77 10.18 -5.76 0.85
N GLU A 78 9.64 -5.64 2.06
CA GLU A 78 8.61 -6.54 2.59
C GLU A 78 7.35 -6.57 1.71
N ILE A 79 6.87 -5.40 1.27
CA ILE A 79 5.75 -5.31 0.32
C ILE A 79 6.08 -6.07 -0.98
N GLY A 80 7.30 -5.94 -1.50
CA GLY A 80 7.72 -6.67 -2.70
C GLY A 80 7.73 -8.19 -2.49
N GLU A 81 8.25 -8.66 -1.36
CA GLU A 81 8.28 -10.09 -1.00
C GLU A 81 6.85 -10.66 -0.82
N LEU A 82 5.99 -9.95 -0.09
CA LEU A 82 4.59 -10.33 0.09
C LEU A 82 3.82 -10.34 -1.23
N THR A 83 4.04 -9.37 -2.09
CA THR A 83 3.42 -9.32 -3.43
C THR A 83 3.83 -10.51 -4.27
N THR A 84 5.10 -10.90 -4.21
CA THR A 84 5.59 -12.11 -4.91
C THR A 84 4.96 -13.38 -4.35
N GLN A 85 4.88 -13.52 -3.02
CA GLN A 85 4.23 -14.67 -2.38
C GLN A 85 2.73 -14.75 -2.74
N ILE A 86 2.02 -13.62 -2.75
CA ILE A 86 0.62 -13.56 -3.18
C ILE A 86 0.49 -14.01 -4.64
N SER A 87 1.38 -13.56 -5.53
CA SER A 87 1.37 -13.97 -6.94
C SER A 87 1.62 -15.47 -7.09
N GLU A 88 2.59 -16.02 -6.36
CA GLU A 88 2.86 -17.47 -6.38
C GLU A 88 1.69 -18.29 -5.82
N LEU A 89 1.12 -17.88 -4.70
CA LEU A 89 -0.06 -18.54 -4.14
C LEU A 89 -1.27 -18.45 -5.08
N ASN A 90 -1.44 -17.34 -5.76
CA ASN A 90 -2.50 -17.18 -6.75
C ASN A 90 -2.29 -18.08 -7.98
N LYS A 91 -1.05 -18.31 -8.44
CA LYS A 91 -0.76 -19.27 -9.51
C LYS A 91 -1.19 -20.70 -9.14
N HIS A 92 -1.09 -21.05 -7.87
CA HIS A 92 -1.55 -22.36 -7.38
C HIS A 92 -3.06 -22.41 -7.10
N ASN A 93 -3.72 -21.26 -6.99
CA ASN A 93 -5.07 -21.21 -6.42
C ASN A 93 -6.24 -21.11 -7.40
N ALA A 94 -6.08 -20.78 -8.66
CA ALA A 94 -7.20 -20.87 -9.61
C ALA A 94 -6.81 -20.49 -11.03
N ASN A 95 -7.34 -21.22 -11.96
CA ASN A 95 -7.57 -20.69 -13.30
C ASN A 95 -8.71 -19.65 -13.18
N THR A 96 -8.35 -18.40 -12.90
CA THR A 96 -9.29 -17.30 -12.70
C THR A 96 -10.14 -17.05 -13.95
N GLU A 97 -9.61 -17.29 -15.14
CA GLU A 97 -10.36 -17.23 -16.40
C GLU A 97 -11.51 -18.24 -16.43
N ALA A 98 -11.24 -19.48 -16.06
CA ALA A 98 -12.30 -20.50 -16.01
C ALA A 98 -13.37 -20.15 -14.97
N ALA A 99 -13.00 -19.52 -13.86
CA ALA A 99 -13.95 -19.01 -12.87
C ALA A 99 -14.83 -17.89 -13.44
N ILE A 100 -14.21 -16.91 -14.08
CA ILE A 100 -14.90 -15.80 -14.73
C ILE A 100 -15.90 -16.30 -15.76
N ASP A 101 -15.47 -17.19 -16.66
CA ASP A 101 -16.31 -17.74 -17.71
C ASP A 101 -17.48 -18.53 -17.15
N SER A 102 -17.23 -19.39 -16.16
CA SER A 102 -18.25 -20.19 -15.50
C SER A 102 -19.29 -19.31 -14.79
N ILE A 103 -18.86 -18.33 -14.02
CA ILE A 103 -19.74 -17.42 -13.31
C ILE A 103 -20.55 -16.56 -14.29
N ASN A 104 -19.89 -15.94 -15.29
CA ASN A 104 -20.58 -15.16 -16.30
C ASN A 104 -21.58 -15.97 -17.12
N LYS A 105 -21.29 -17.25 -17.37
CA LYS A 105 -22.24 -18.16 -18.01
C LYS A 105 -23.48 -18.35 -17.14
N ILE A 106 -23.31 -18.63 -15.85
CA ILE A 106 -24.43 -18.77 -14.92
C ILE A 106 -25.29 -17.49 -14.89
N LEU A 107 -24.66 -16.31 -14.80
CA LEU A 107 -25.35 -15.03 -14.81
C LEU A 107 -26.16 -14.84 -16.10
N ARG A 108 -25.57 -15.07 -17.26
CA ARG A 108 -26.25 -14.97 -18.58
C ARG A 108 -27.39 -15.97 -18.71
N ASP A 109 -27.14 -17.23 -18.41
CA ASP A 109 -28.14 -18.30 -18.53
C ASP A 109 -29.34 -18.07 -17.60
N SER A 110 -29.12 -17.40 -16.47
CA SER A 110 -30.17 -17.00 -15.52
C SER A 110 -30.87 -15.68 -15.87
N GLY A 111 -30.44 -15.00 -16.93
CA GLY A 111 -30.99 -13.68 -17.31
C GLY A 111 -30.62 -12.54 -16.34
N PHE A 112 -29.59 -12.72 -15.51
CA PHE A 112 -29.13 -11.70 -14.56
C PHE A 112 -28.37 -10.58 -15.29
N GLN A 113 -28.78 -9.32 -15.05
CA GLN A 113 -28.23 -8.14 -15.72
C GLN A 113 -27.51 -7.16 -14.77
N GLY A 114 -27.44 -7.45 -13.46
CA GLY A 114 -26.91 -6.50 -12.48
C GLY A 114 -25.41 -6.21 -12.61
N PHE A 115 -24.63 -7.21 -12.97
CA PHE A 115 -23.17 -7.11 -13.15
C PHE A 115 -22.63 -8.32 -13.93
N SER A 116 -21.39 -8.19 -14.37
CA SER A 116 -20.55 -9.29 -14.86
C SER A 116 -19.16 -9.23 -14.24
N ILE A 117 -18.37 -10.28 -14.42
CA ILE A 117 -17.01 -10.36 -13.89
C ILE A 117 -16.04 -10.36 -15.06
N ARG A 118 -14.95 -9.59 -14.97
CA ARG A 118 -13.85 -9.64 -15.93
C ARG A 118 -12.50 -9.71 -15.24
N ALA A 119 -11.48 -10.19 -15.95
CA ALA A 119 -10.10 -10.11 -15.48
C ALA A 119 -9.69 -8.63 -15.30
N LYS A 120 -8.94 -8.34 -14.26
CA LYS A 120 -8.42 -7.00 -14.04
C LYS A 120 -7.17 -6.80 -14.87
N ASP A 121 -7.14 -5.75 -15.69
CA ASP A 121 -6.02 -5.44 -16.55
C ASP A 121 -4.73 -5.23 -15.75
N GLY A 122 -3.65 -5.88 -16.20
CA GLY A 122 -2.31 -5.74 -15.62
C GLY A 122 -2.07 -6.48 -14.29
N VAL A 123 -3.05 -7.26 -13.80
CA VAL A 123 -2.89 -8.04 -12.57
C VAL A 123 -3.37 -9.48 -12.79
N GLU A 124 -2.44 -10.43 -12.75
CA GLU A 124 -2.78 -11.85 -12.91
C GLU A 124 -3.66 -12.36 -11.77
N ASN A 125 -4.63 -13.20 -12.10
CA ASN A 125 -5.53 -13.90 -11.16
C ASN A 125 -6.38 -12.98 -10.27
N VAL A 126 -6.63 -11.77 -10.71
CA VAL A 126 -7.54 -10.82 -10.06
C VAL A 126 -8.68 -10.49 -11.01
N TYR A 127 -9.89 -10.46 -10.51
CA TYR A 127 -11.08 -10.04 -11.25
C TYR A 127 -11.66 -8.76 -10.69
N GLU A 128 -12.37 -8.05 -11.53
CA GLU A 128 -13.18 -6.90 -11.17
C GLU A 128 -14.63 -7.09 -11.62
N ILE A 129 -15.52 -6.44 -10.93
CA ILE A 129 -16.94 -6.49 -11.21
C ILE A 129 -17.30 -5.28 -12.05
N VAL A 130 -18.00 -5.50 -13.13
CA VAL A 130 -18.41 -4.45 -14.06
C VAL A 130 -19.92 -4.40 -14.20
N ARG A 131 -20.48 -3.20 -14.25
CA ARG A 131 -21.89 -2.95 -14.56
C ARG A 131 -22.16 -3.15 -16.05
N GLU A 132 -23.43 -3.23 -16.43
CA GLU A 132 -23.86 -3.35 -17.85
C GLU A 132 -23.25 -2.30 -18.79
N ASN A 133 -23.02 -1.09 -18.26
CA ASN A 133 -22.38 0.00 -19.00
C ASN A 133 -20.85 -0.13 -19.11
N GLY A 134 -20.25 -1.23 -18.64
CA GLY A 134 -18.81 -1.48 -18.66
C GLY A 134 -18.00 -0.74 -17.58
N THR A 135 -18.63 0.02 -16.69
CA THR A 135 -17.93 0.68 -15.58
C THR A 135 -17.66 -0.26 -14.45
N VAL A 136 -16.52 -0.10 -13.77
CA VAL A 136 -16.19 -0.88 -12.56
C VAL A 136 -17.18 -0.55 -11.46
N ALA A 137 -17.71 -1.58 -10.81
CA ALA A 137 -18.66 -1.43 -9.71
C ALA A 137 -17.92 -1.12 -8.40
N GLU A 138 -17.79 0.17 -8.08
CA GLU A 138 -17.09 0.61 -6.86
C GLU A 138 -17.93 0.42 -5.59
N ASN A 139 -19.26 0.49 -5.69
CA ASN A 139 -20.17 0.42 -4.55
C ASN A 139 -21.19 -0.70 -4.75
N LEU A 140 -20.82 -1.91 -4.32
CA LEU A 140 -21.72 -3.05 -4.29
C LEU A 140 -22.58 -3.02 -3.03
N SER A 141 -23.85 -3.32 -3.18
CA SER A 141 -24.73 -3.58 -2.05
C SER A 141 -24.27 -4.82 -1.27
N GLU A 142 -24.75 -5.00 -0.05
CA GLU A 142 -24.44 -6.18 0.74
C GLU A 142 -24.91 -7.47 0.04
N GLY A 143 -26.13 -7.45 -0.53
CA GLY A 143 -26.67 -8.58 -1.27
C GLY A 143 -25.84 -8.93 -2.51
N GLU A 144 -25.40 -7.94 -3.29
CA GLU A 144 -24.51 -8.17 -4.44
C GLU A 144 -23.19 -8.78 -4.01
N ARG A 145 -22.58 -8.30 -2.92
CA ARG A 145 -21.33 -8.88 -2.39
C ARG A 145 -21.51 -10.33 -1.97
N ASN A 146 -22.59 -10.64 -1.26
CA ASN A 146 -22.91 -11.98 -0.81
C ASN A 146 -23.17 -12.92 -2.00
N PHE A 147 -23.89 -12.42 -3.01
CA PHE A 147 -24.16 -13.18 -4.23
C PHE A 147 -22.86 -13.53 -5.00
N ILE A 148 -21.97 -12.54 -5.19
CA ILE A 148 -20.67 -12.75 -5.85
C ILE A 148 -19.81 -13.75 -5.05
N ALA A 149 -19.75 -13.59 -3.74
CA ALA A 149 -19.02 -14.50 -2.86
C ALA A 149 -19.55 -15.94 -2.97
N PHE A 150 -20.86 -16.10 -3.07
CA PHE A 150 -21.49 -17.40 -3.28
C PHE A 150 -21.15 -18.01 -4.65
N LEU A 151 -21.18 -17.22 -5.71
CA LEU A 151 -20.82 -17.70 -7.06
C LEU A 151 -19.34 -18.13 -7.13
N TYR A 152 -18.46 -17.39 -6.48
CA TYR A 152 -17.07 -17.75 -6.36
C TYR A 152 -16.86 -19.01 -5.52
N PHE A 153 -17.55 -19.14 -4.40
CA PHE A 153 -17.57 -20.35 -3.58
C PHE A 153 -18.03 -21.57 -4.39
N TYR A 154 -19.15 -21.45 -5.11
CA TYR A 154 -19.69 -22.51 -5.96
C TYR A 154 -18.67 -22.95 -7.02
N HIS A 155 -18.03 -21.99 -7.70
CA HIS A 155 -16.98 -22.31 -8.65
C HIS A 155 -15.82 -23.08 -8.00
N ARG A 156 -15.39 -22.70 -6.80
CA ARG A 156 -14.36 -23.44 -6.05
C ARG A 156 -14.79 -24.82 -5.61
N VAL A 157 -16.03 -25.00 -5.29
CA VAL A 157 -16.57 -26.33 -4.92
C VAL A 157 -16.57 -27.25 -6.14
N ARG A 158 -17.02 -26.75 -7.28
CA ARG A 158 -17.10 -27.53 -8.53
C ARG A 158 -15.76 -27.65 -9.26
N GLY A 159 -14.95 -26.62 -9.18
CA GLY A 159 -13.63 -26.62 -9.82
C GLY A 159 -12.67 -27.57 -9.12
N SER A 160 -12.03 -28.47 -9.90
CA SER A 160 -10.79 -29.10 -9.48
C SER A 160 -9.64 -28.27 -10.00
N MET A 161 -8.78 -27.83 -9.11
CA MET A 161 -7.64 -26.99 -9.49
C MET A 161 -6.50 -27.81 -10.10
N ASN A 162 -6.47 -29.11 -9.84
CA ASN A 162 -5.55 -30.06 -10.46
C ASN A 162 -6.34 -31.32 -10.80
N SER A 163 -6.34 -31.67 -12.09
CA SER A 163 -6.98 -32.85 -12.61
C SER A 163 -6.43 -34.19 -12.07
N GLU A 164 -5.41 -34.14 -11.22
CA GLU A 164 -4.71 -35.35 -10.75
C GLU A 164 -5.12 -35.82 -9.36
N GLU A 165 -5.81 -35.01 -8.55
CA GLU A 165 -6.24 -35.39 -7.23
C GLU A 165 -7.76 -35.23 -7.04
N LEU A 166 -8.44 -36.35 -7.07
CA LEU A 166 -9.84 -36.46 -6.62
C LEU A 166 -9.91 -36.32 -5.13
N LYS A 167 -10.37 -35.15 -4.64
CA LYS A 167 -10.58 -34.89 -3.22
C LYS A 167 -12.07 -34.96 -2.89
N GLU A 168 -12.41 -35.83 -1.94
CA GLU A 168 -13.74 -35.83 -1.34
C GLU A 168 -14.03 -34.49 -0.66
N LYS A 169 -15.17 -33.89 -0.97
CA LYS A 169 -15.56 -32.57 -0.42
C LYS A 169 -16.74 -32.75 0.52
N ILE A 170 -16.64 -32.15 1.70
CA ILE A 170 -17.76 -31.89 2.61
C ILE A 170 -18.05 -30.42 2.49
N VAL A 171 -19.27 -30.08 2.07
CA VAL A 171 -19.65 -28.69 1.81
C VAL A 171 -20.65 -28.25 2.86
N VAL A 172 -20.37 -27.12 3.50
CA VAL A 172 -21.25 -26.48 4.47
C VAL A 172 -21.62 -25.10 3.94
N ILE A 173 -22.91 -24.83 3.80
CA ILE A 173 -23.47 -23.57 3.36
C ILE A 173 -24.29 -23.00 4.50
N ASP A 174 -23.88 -21.88 5.05
CA ASP A 174 -24.55 -21.19 6.14
C ASP A 174 -25.19 -19.90 5.63
N ASP A 175 -26.51 -19.88 5.64
CA ASP A 175 -27.39 -18.76 5.26
C ASP A 175 -27.00 -18.04 3.95
N PRO A 176 -26.97 -18.74 2.81
CA PRO A 176 -26.38 -18.23 1.57
C PRO A 176 -27.13 -17.08 0.92
N VAL A 177 -28.37 -16.79 1.37
CA VAL A 177 -29.28 -15.83 0.73
C VAL A 177 -29.53 -14.57 1.57
N SER A 178 -28.69 -14.32 2.55
CA SER A 178 -28.80 -13.13 3.40
C SER A 178 -28.67 -11.84 2.60
N SER A 179 -29.62 -10.91 2.77
CA SER A 179 -29.66 -9.58 2.12
C SER A 179 -29.75 -9.60 0.58
N MET A 180 -30.09 -10.73 -0.03
CA MET A 180 -30.21 -10.86 -1.49
C MET A 180 -31.59 -10.46 -1.99
N ASP A 181 -31.65 -9.95 -3.22
CA ASP A 181 -32.91 -9.75 -3.93
C ASP A 181 -33.52 -11.08 -4.41
N SER A 182 -34.75 -11.03 -4.91
CA SER A 182 -35.49 -12.23 -5.34
C SER A 182 -34.83 -12.95 -6.51
N THR A 183 -34.14 -12.21 -7.41
CA THR A 183 -33.47 -12.78 -8.58
C THR A 183 -32.21 -13.54 -8.16
N ALA A 184 -31.37 -12.92 -7.33
CA ALA A 184 -30.19 -13.57 -6.78
C ALA A 184 -30.58 -14.79 -5.92
N LEU A 185 -31.61 -14.67 -5.07
CA LEU A 185 -32.15 -15.77 -4.28
C LEU A 185 -32.56 -16.95 -5.16
N PHE A 186 -33.29 -16.69 -6.25
CA PHE A 186 -33.70 -17.75 -7.19
C PHE A 186 -32.51 -18.47 -7.83
N ILE A 187 -31.49 -17.70 -8.26
CA ILE A 187 -30.28 -18.25 -8.87
C ILE A 187 -29.51 -19.12 -7.86
N VAL A 188 -29.29 -18.60 -6.63
CA VAL A 188 -28.63 -19.35 -5.55
C VAL A 188 -29.39 -20.63 -5.22
N SER A 189 -30.73 -20.57 -5.15
CA SER A 189 -31.56 -21.74 -4.90
C SER A 189 -31.42 -22.80 -6.01
N ALA A 190 -31.38 -22.37 -7.26
CA ALA A 190 -31.19 -23.27 -8.40
C ALA A 190 -29.80 -23.96 -8.36
N ILE A 191 -28.75 -23.20 -8.05
CA ILE A 191 -27.39 -23.73 -7.92
C ILE A 191 -27.32 -24.72 -6.74
N VAL A 192 -27.90 -24.38 -5.59
CA VAL A 192 -27.88 -25.28 -4.44
C VAL A 192 -28.66 -26.56 -4.72
N ARG A 193 -29.79 -26.50 -5.43
CA ARG A 193 -30.50 -27.70 -5.91
C ARG A 193 -29.62 -28.57 -6.82
N GLU A 194 -28.85 -27.95 -7.70
CA GLU A 194 -27.89 -28.69 -8.54
C GLU A 194 -26.83 -29.39 -7.67
N MET A 195 -26.27 -28.68 -6.67
CA MET A 195 -25.30 -29.30 -5.73
C MET A 195 -25.91 -30.47 -4.94
N ILE A 196 -27.18 -30.36 -4.53
CA ILE A 196 -27.92 -31.45 -3.88
C ILE A 196 -28.05 -32.65 -4.82
N ASN A 197 -28.39 -32.41 -6.08
CA ASN A 197 -28.52 -33.47 -7.09
C ASN A 197 -27.17 -34.14 -7.37
N VAL A 198 -26.10 -33.35 -7.49
CA VAL A 198 -24.74 -33.90 -7.64
C VAL A 198 -24.39 -34.79 -6.44
N CYS A 199 -24.66 -34.34 -5.21
CA CYS A 199 -24.40 -35.10 -3.99
C CYS A 199 -25.24 -36.41 -3.94
N ARG A 200 -26.53 -36.36 -4.33
CA ARG A 200 -27.41 -37.52 -4.35
C ARG A 200 -27.04 -38.54 -5.42
N ASN A 201 -26.65 -38.10 -6.61
CA ASN A 201 -26.34 -38.95 -7.74
C ASN A 201 -24.93 -39.51 -7.67
N ASN A 202 -24.09 -39.00 -6.83
CA ASN A 202 -22.72 -39.45 -6.64
C ASN A 202 -22.70 -40.69 -5.73
N THR A 203 -23.34 -41.74 -6.17
CA THR A 203 -23.52 -42.99 -5.41
C THR A 203 -22.25 -43.87 -5.38
N GLU A 204 -21.29 -43.63 -6.27
CA GLU A 204 -20.05 -44.39 -6.35
C GLU A 204 -18.87 -43.60 -5.75
N TYR A 205 -18.78 -43.67 -4.44
CA TYR A 205 -17.68 -43.04 -3.67
C TYR A 205 -16.27 -43.43 -4.07
N LEU A 206 -16.13 -44.57 -4.72
CA LEU A 206 -14.85 -45.16 -5.04
C LEU A 206 -14.39 -44.92 -6.48
N ASN A 207 -15.24 -44.40 -7.33
CA ASN A 207 -14.91 -44.21 -8.76
C ASN A 207 -15.68 -43.00 -9.34
N PRO A 208 -15.37 -41.77 -8.93
CA PRO A 208 -16.01 -40.58 -9.49
C PRO A 208 -15.68 -40.46 -10.98
N GLN A 209 -16.72 -40.35 -11.82
CA GLN A 209 -16.55 -40.34 -13.28
C GLN A 209 -15.98 -39.00 -13.78
N VAL A 210 -16.10 -37.92 -12.98
CA VAL A 210 -15.59 -36.60 -13.35
C VAL A 210 -14.73 -36.07 -12.21
N PRO A 211 -13.45 -35.80 -12.45
CA PRO A 211 -12.58 -35.15 -11.47
C PRO A 211 -13.14 -33.81 -11.05
N GLY A 212 -13.25 -33.57 -9.74
CA GLY A 212 -13.63 -32.29 -9.19
C GLY A 212 -15.10 -32.07 -8.86
N ASP A 213 -16.01 -32.90 -9.39
CA ASP A 213 -17.45 -32.75 -9.11
C ASP A 213 -17.94 -33.56 -7.89
N TYR A 214 -17.02 -34.07 -7.08
CA TYR A 214 -17.39 -34.95 -5.99
C TYR A 214 -17.73 -34.20 -4.70
N ILE A 215 -19.02 -34.16 -4.35
CA ILE A 215 -19.53 -33.71 -3.05
C ILE A 215 -19.99 -34.94 -2.27
N LYS A 216 -19.29 -35.29 -1.19
CA LYS A 216 -19.61 -36.43 -0.34
C LYS A 216 -20.77 -36.14 0.60
N GLN A 217 -20.78 -34.93 1.16
CA GLN A 217 -21.83 -34.47 2.07
C GLN A 217 -22.08 -32.99 1.83
N LEU A 218 -23.33 -32.58 1.92
CA LEU A 218 -23.76 -31.20 1.80
C LEU A 218 -24.64 -30.85 3.00
N PHE A 219 -24.20 -29.87 3.78
CA PHE A 219 -24.96 -29.32 4.91
C PHE A 219 -25.42 -27.91 4.54
N ILE A 220 -26.72 -27.67 4.64
CA ILE A 220 -27.33 -26.36 4.36
C ILE A 220 -28.02 -25.88 5.63
N LEU A 221 -27.58 -24.75 6.13
CA LEU A 221 -28.14 -24.07 7.28
C LEU A 221 -28.82 -22.81 6.76
N THR A 222 -30.08 -22.57 7.15
CA THR A 222 -30.78 -21.36 6.73
C THR A 222 -31.91 -21.03 7.68
N HIS A 223 -32.16 -19.75 7.88
CA HIS A 223 -33.34 -19.23 8.56
C HIS A 223 -34.37 -18.68 7.54
N ASN A 224 -34.05 -18.67 6.25
CA ASN A 224 -34.94 -18.16 5.20
C ASN A 224 -35.90 -19.27 4.73
N VAL A 225 -37.19 -19.10 5.06
CA VAL A 225 -38.23 -20.07 4.75
C VAL A 225 -38.48 -20.23 3.25
N TYR A 226 -38.35 -19.16 2.48
CA TYR A 226 -38.48 -19.22 1.00
C TYR A 226 -37.35 -20.00 0.38
N PHE A 227 -36.14 -19.73 0.78
CA PHE A 227 -34.96 -20.48 0.30
C PHE A 227 -35.07 -21.96 0.67
N HIS A 228 -35.45 -22.28 1.91
CA HIS A 228 -35.66 -23.66 2.34
C HIS A 228 -36.68 -24.39 1.43
N ARG A 229 -37.81 -23.74 1.14
CA ARG A 229 -38.85 -24.30 0.26
C ARG A 229 -38.35 -24.49 -1.18
N GLU A 230 -37.50 -23.59 -1.67
CA GLU A 230 -36.98 -23.70 -3.02
C GLU A 230 -35.91 -24.80 -3.21
N VAL A 231 -35.23 -25.23 -2.15
CA VAL A 231 -34.13 -26.20 -2.23
C VAL A 231 -34.52 -27.61 -1.76
N THR A 232 -35.67 -27.78 -1.07
CA THR A 232 -36.21 -29.05 -0.63
C THR A 232 -37.28 -29.58 -1.56
#